data_e4f5906d3374d430e469eb6e42afe8dd
#
_entry.id   e4f5906d3374d430e469eb6e42afe8dd
#
_cell.length_a   1.000
_cell.length_b   1.000
_cell.length_c   1.000
_cell.angle_alpha   90.00
_cell.angle_beta   90.00
_cell.angle_gamma   90.00
#
_symmetry.space_group_name_H-M   'P 1'
#
loop_
_entity.id
_entity.type
_entity.pdbx_description
1 polymer ?
#
loop_
_entity_poly.entity_id
_entity_poly.type
_entity_poly.pdbx_seq_one_letter_code
_entity_poly.pdbx_strand_id
1 'polypeptide(L)'
;MDHAPLYQPKRSLIALMAIAASCPFAQAGDGGAVGTSSALGSSYAGPGSYQYQSSAARTAMARREAQTQEAMQLLAEGRNLYREGKYKEALDKYNAAYNMLPSAPINDQRKEAIANHIGDASIAVAQEYIKVGRYDEADKLLQDAIKLNPRSAKLAKQTLEYMKDPLSLIHISEPTR
;
A
#
# COMPACT_ATOMS: atom_id res chain seq x y z
N MET A 1 38.41 -20.53 -32.14
CA MET A 1 37.17 -20.29 -32.94
C MET A 1 36.04 -20.93 -32.17
N ASP A 2 35.53 -20.24 -31.16
CA ASP A 2 34.49 -20.78 -30.28
C ASP A 2 33.26 -19.88 -30.33
N HIS A 3 32.20 -20.45 -30.90
CA HIS A 3 30.89 -19.78 -31.04
C HIS A 3 30.12 -19.84 -29.75
N ALA A 4 29.90 -18.70 -29.12
CA ALA A 4 28.97 -18.56 -28.00
C ALA A 4 27.52 -18.59 -28.49
N PRO A 5 26.58 -19.30 -27.83
CA PRO A 5 25.18 -19.34 -28.23
C PRO A 5 24.46 -18.07 -27.76
N LEU A 6 23.78 -17.43 -28.69
CA LEU A 6 22.89 -16.31 -28.47
C LEU A 6 21.65 -16.73 -27.66
N TYR A 7 21.53 -16.17 -26.46
CA TYR A 7 20.34 -16.33 -25.62
C TYR A 7 19.19 -15.48 -26.19
N GLN A 8 18.18 -16.15 -26.73
CA GLN A 8 16.93 -15.52 -27.16
C GLN A 8 15.91 -15.52 -26.02
N PRO A 9 15.38 -14.35 -25.59
CA PRO A 9 14.29 -14.31 -24.63
C PRO A 9 12.97 -14.74 -25.29
N LYS A 10 12.34 -15.77 -24.73
CA LYS A 10 11.02 -16.24 -25.13
C LYS A 10 9.99 -15.15 -24.83
N ARG A 11 9.42 -14.56 -25.88
CA ARG A 11 8.26 -13.69 -25.81
C ARG A 11 7.02 -14.51 -25.45
N SER A 12 6.58 -14.46 -24.21
CA SER A 12 5.27 -14.98 -23.79
C SER A 12 4.18 -14.05 -24.31
N LEU A 13 3.46 -14.49 -25.32
CA LEU A 13 2.20 -13.93 -25.76
C LEU A 13 1.15 -14.19 -24.67
N ILE A 14 0.81 -13.18 -23.89
CA ILE A 14 -0.36 -13.20 -23.02
C ILE A 14 -1.56 -12.90 -23.91
N ALA A 15 -2.34 -13.95 -24.17
CA ALA A 15 -3.60 -13.86 -24.89
C ALA A 15 -4.61 -13.05 -24.06
N LEU A 16 -5.05 -11.94 -24.62
CA LEU A 16 -6.12 -11.08 -24.11
C LEU A 16 -7.45 -11.81 -24.36
N MET A 17 -8.00 -12.48 -23.37
CA MET A 17 -9.40 -12.98 -23.43
C MET A 17 -10.34 -11.85 -23.01
N ALA A 18 -10.96 -11.20 -23.99
CA ALA A 18 -12.10 -10.33 -23.82
C ALA A 18 -13.34 -11.19 -23.57
N ILE A 19 -13.83 -11.24 -22.34
CA ILE A 19 -15.14 -11.82 -22.00
C ILE A 19 -16.15 -10.68 -22.08
N ALA A 20 -16.85 -10.58 -23.18
CA ALA A 20 -18.03 -9.76 -23.33
C ALA A 20 -19.23 -10.51 -22.69
N ALA A 21 -19.58 -10.14 -21.46
CA ALA A 21 -20.83 -10.57 -20.84
C ALA A 21 -21.92 -9.54 -21.18
N SER A 22 -22.67 -9.82 -22.21
CA SER A 22 -23.93 -9.16 -22.53
C SER A 22 -25.00 -9.60 -21.53
N CYS A 23 -25.39 -8.70 -20.61
CA CYS A 23 -26.60 -8.87 -19.80
C CYS A 23 -27.79 -8.25 -20.54
N PRO A 24 -28.87 -8.99 -20.78
CA PRO A 24 -30.10 -8.41 -21.30
C PRO A 24 -30.80 -7.61 -20.18
N PHE A 25 -31.06 -6.34 -20.49
CA PHE A 25 -31.88 -5.42 -19.73
C PHE A 25 -33.33 -5.87 -19.85
N ALA A 26 -33.91 -6.40 -18.77
CA ALA A 26 -35.35 -6.65 -18.68
C ALA A 26 -36.04 -5.45 -18.02
N GLN A 27 -36.78 -4.73 -18.82
CA GLN A 27 -37.64 -3.63 -18.46
C GLN A 27 -39.06 -4.20 -18.16
N ALA A 28 -39.55 -3.99 -16.95
CA ALA A 28 -40.97 -4.11 -16.57
C ALA A 28 -41.11 -3.35 -15.25
N GLY A 29 -42.01 -2.44 -15.06
CA GLY A 29 -43.37 -2.26 -15.44
C GLY A 29 -43.94 -1.42 -14.30
N ASP A 30 -44.57 -0.34 -14.67
CA ASP A 30 -45.34 0.63 -13.91
C ASP A 30 -46.40 -0.05 -13.01
N GLY A 31 -46.66 0.50 -11.83
CA GLY A 31 -47.74 0.02 -10.98
C GLY A 31 -47.80 0.72 -9.62
N GLY A 32 -48.45 1.89 -9.57
CA GLY A 32 -48.72 2.61 -8.33
C GLY A 32 -49.68 1.86 -7.41
N ALA A 33 -49.47 2.02 -6.11
CA ALA A 33 -50.55 1.94 -5.11
C ALA A 33 -50.13 2.68 -3.84
N VAL A 34 -50.83 3.77 -3.59
CA VAL A 34 -50.91 4.47 -2.32
C VAL A 34 -51.62 3.57 -1.31
N GLY A 35 -51.00 3.19 -0.23
CA GLY A 35 -51.61 2.44 0.85
C GLY A 35 -51.08 2.88 2.19
N THR A 36 -51.79 3.84 2.82
CA THR A 36 -51.67 4.17 4.23
C THR A 36 -52.24 3.04 5.07
N SER A 37 -51.41 2.39 5.89
CA SER A 37 -51.92 1.66 7.06
C SER A 37 -50.87 1.56 8.14
N SER A 38 -51.11 2.33 9.21
CA SER A 38 -50.49 2.17 10.50
C SER A 38 -50.84 0.77 11.06
N ALA A 39 -49.85 -0.06 11.27
CA ALA A 39 -50.01 -1.26 12.07
C ALA A 39 -48.75 -1.48 12.89
N LEU A 40 -48.89 -1.31 14.21
CA LEU A 40 -48.00 -1.81 15.23
C LEU A 40 -47.91 -3.34 15.08
N GLY A 41 -46.84 -3.80 14.47
CA GLY A 41 -46.56 -5.22 14.27
C GLY A 41 -45.14 -5.52 14.74
N SER A 42 -45.03 -6.17 15.87
CA SER A 42 -43.84 -6.85 16.35
C SER A 42 -43.29 -7.75 15.25
N SER A 43 -42.25 -7.31 14.53
CA SER A 43 -41.62 -8.12 13.50
C SER A 43 -40.59 -9.04 14.13
N TYR A 44 -40.95 -10.30 14.29
CA TYR A 44 -40.04 -11.41 14.38
C TYR A 44 -39.11 -11.38 13.14
N ALA A 45 -37.86 -11.04 13.34
CA ALA A 45 -36.85 -11.13 12.30
C ALA A 45 -36.57 -12.63 12.02
N GLY A 46 -37.23 -13.17 11.03
CA GLY A 46 -36.91 -14.50 10.50
C GLY A 46 -35.53 -14.53 9.85
N PRO A 47 -34.89 -15.72 9.67
CA PRO A 47 -33.52 -15.89 9.19
C PRO A 47 -33.27 -15.54 7.72
N GLY A 48 -34.09 -14.64 7.15
CA GLY A 48 -34.02 -14.22 5.74
C GLY A 48 -33.70 -12.74 5.51
N SER A 49 -33.44 -11.93 6.55
CA SER A 49 -33.32 -10.46 6.43
C SER A 49 -31.94 -9.93 6.03
N TYR A 50 -31.02 -10.78 5.62
CA TYR A 50 -29.64 -10.36 5.28
C TYR A 50 -29.47 -9.77 3.87
N GLN A 51 -30.53 -9.62 3.08
CA GLN A 51 -30.42 -9.26 1.66
C GLN A 51 -30.77 -7.82 1.29
N TYR A 52 -31.16 -6.96 2.23
CA TYR A 52 -31.43 -5.55 1.92
C TYR A 52 -30.27 -4.64 2.34
N GLN A 53 -29.08 -4.92 1.81
CA GLN A 53 -28.06 -3.87 1.78
C GLN A 53 -28.54 -2.81 0.78
N SER A 54 -28.78 -1.58 1.25
CA SER A 54 -29.18 -0.46 0.41
C SER A 54 -28.17 -0.30 -0.74
N SER A 55 -28.61 0.16 -1.91
CA SER A 55 -27.72 0.44 -3.04
C SER A 55 -26.54 1.33 -2.63
N ALA A 56 -26.74 2.27 -1.72
CA ALA A 56 -25.72 3.12 -1.14
C ALA A 56 -24.66 2.33 -0.37
N ALA A 57 -25.05 1.31 0.40
CA ALA A 57 -24.08 0.47 1.13
C ALA A 57 -23.21 -0.35 0.17
N ARG A 58 -23.80 -0.92 -0.89
CA ARG A 58 -23.05 -1.66 -1.93
C ARG A 58 -22.05 -0.75 -2.65
N THR A 59 -22.47 0.47 -3.01
CA THR A 59 -21.59 1.45 -3.64
C THR A 59 -20.44 1.86 -2.71
N ALA A 60 -20.72 2.05 -1.40
CA ALA A 60 -19.69 2.37 -0.42
C ALA A 60 -18.69 1.21 -0.24
N MET A 61 -19.16 -0.03 -0.23
CA MET A 61 -18.26 -1.21 -0.19
C MET A 61 -17.39 -1.30 -1.43
N ALA A 62 -17.98 -1.17 -2.62
CA ALA A 62 -17.23 -1.20 -3.88
C ALA A 62 -16.12 -0.13 -3.93
N ARG A 63 -16.42 1.10 -3.44
CA ARG A 63 -15.42 2.17 -3.35
C ARG A 63 -14.26 1.79 -2.40
N ARG A 64 -14.56 1.22 -1.24
CA ARG A 64 -13.53 0.78 -0.29
C ARG A 64 -12.67 -0.35 -0.84
N GLU A 65 -13.27 -1.28 -1.55
CA GLU A 65 -12.54 -2.35 -2.23
C GLU A 65 -11.62 -1.80 -3.32
N ALA A 66 -12.12 -0.89 -4.16
CA ALA A 66 -11.32 -0.24 -5.18
C ALA A 66 -10.13 0.52 -4.58
N GLN A 67 -10.34 1.30 -3.50
CA GLN A 67 -9.26 1.98 -2.77
C GLN A 67 -8.24 1.00 -2.18
N THR A 68 -8.70 -0.13 -1.67
CA THR A 68 -7.81 -1.15 -1.13
C THR A 68 -6.97 -1.79 -2.23
N GLN A 69 -7.56 -2.10 -3.39
CA GLN A 69 -6.84 -2.65 -4.53
C GLN A 69 -5.78 -1.68 -5.07
N GLU A 70 -6.14 -0.41 -5.21
CA GLU A 70 -5.21 0.64 -5.65
C GLU A 70 -4.05 0.82 -4.66
N ALA A 71 -4.33 0.82 -3.34
CA ALA A 71 -3.29 0.86 -2.32
C ALA A 71 -2.32 -0.33 -2.41
N MET A 72 -2.83 -1.53 -2.72
CA MET A 72 -1.99 -2.72 -2.90
C MET A 72 -1.16 -2.66 -4.18
N GLN A 73 -1.65 -2.02 -5.25
CA GLN A 73 -0.86 -1.76 -6.45
C GLN A 73 0.29 -0.79 -6.16
N LEU A 74 0.01 0.33 -5.48
CA LEU A 74 1.04 1.28 -5.06
C LEU A 74 2.11 0.62 -4.16
N LEU A 75 1.69 -0.27 -3.26
CA LEU A 75 2.62 -1.05 -2.45
C LEU A 75 3.53 -1.95 -3.31
N ALA A 76 2.97 -2.59 -4.32
CA ALA A 76 3.74 -3.44 -5.24
C ALA A 76 4.74 -2.63 -6.07
N GLU A 77 4.33 -1.46 -6.59
CA GLU A 77 5.20 -0.51 -7.29
C GLU A 77 6.34 -0.04 -6.37
N GLY A 78 6.02 0.36 -5.13
CA GLY A 78 7.01 0.76 -4.15
C GLY A 78 8.05 -0.32 -3.87
N ARG A 79 7.63 -1.59 -3.76
CA ARG A 79 8.56 -2.73 -3.59
C ARG A 79 9.49 -2.91 -4.78
N ASN A 80 9.01 -2.70 -5.98
CA ASN A 80 9.84 -2.79 -7.19
C ASN A 80 10.87 -1.65 -7.21
N LEU A 81 10.45 -0.41 -6.94
CA LEU A 81 11.33 0.74 -6.83
C LEU A 81 12.40 0.56 -5.74
N TYR A 82 12.00 0.00 -4.59
CA TYR A 82 12.94 -0.31 -3.51
C TYR A 82 14.02 -1.31 -3.93
N ARG A 83 13.65 -2.37 -4.69
CA ARG A 83 14.61 -3.34 -5.23
C ARG A 83 15.55 -2.74 -6.27
N GLU A 84 15.06 -1.74 -7.01
CA GLU A 84 15.87 -0.97 -7.98
C GLU A 84 16.80 0.05 -7.31
N GLY A 85 16.74 0.20 -5.98
CA GLY A 85 17.54 1.19 -5.23
C GLY A 85 16.96 2.61 -5.26
N LYS A 86 15.77 2.82 -5.81
CA LYS A 86 15.07 4.11 -5.86
C LYS A 86 14.29 4.33 -4.57
N TYR A 87 15.01 4.47 -3.45
CA TYR A 87 14.40 4.45 -2.12
C TYR A 87 13.45 5.62 -1.87
N LYS A 88 13.74 6.82 -2.39
CA LYS A 88 12.89 7.99 -2.23
C LYS A 88 11.55 7.80 -2.95
N GLU A 89 11.59 7.36 -4.21
CA GLU A 89 10.37 7.08 -4.98
C GLU A 89 9.55 5.94 -4.35
N ALA A 90 10.23 4.91 -3.84
CA ALA A 90 9.59 3.83 -3.10
C ALA A 90 8.89 4.34 -1.84
N LEU A 91 9.52 5.24 -1.07
CA LEU A 91 8.95 5.86 0.12
C LEU A 91 7.69 6.66 -0.22
N ASP A 92 7.69 7.42 -1.31
CA ASP A 92 6.53 8.18 -1.78
C ASP A 92 5.36 7.24 -2.12
N LYS A 93 5.62 6.12 -2.81
CA LYS A 93 4.61 5.11 -3.13
C LYS A 93 4.05 4.42 -1.89
N TYR A 94 4.88 4.08 -0.91
CA TYR A 94 4.43 3.49 0.34
C TYR A 94 3.56 4.46 1.16
N ASN A 95 3.94 5.75 1.23
CA ASN A 95 3.14 6.76 1.90
C ASN A 95 1.78 6.96 1.21
N ALA A 96 1.75 6.98 -0.12
CA ALA A 96 0.50 7.05 -0.88
C ALA A 96 -0.39 5.83 -0.59
N ALA A 97 0.17 4.61 -0.60
CA ALA A 97 -0.56 3.39 -0.27
C ALA A 97 -1.13 3.41 1.15
N TYR A 98 -0.34 3.88 2.13
CA TYR A 98 -0.76 3.98 3.53
C TYR A 98 -1.94 4.95 3.72
N ASN A 99 -1.87 6.10 3.08
CA ASN A 99 -2.90 7.14 3.16
C ASN A 99 -4.19 6.76 2.43
N MET A 100 -4.09 5.96 1.38
CA MET A 100 -5.24 5.51 0.58
C MET A 100 -6.06 4.43 1.30
N LEU A 101 -5.45 3.63 2.17
CA LEU A 101 -6.16 2.59 2.89
C LEU A 101 -7.20 3.18 3.86
N PRO A 102 -8.49 2.79 3.75
CA PRO A 102 -9.52 3.21 4.68
C PRO A 102 -9.19 2.82 6.12
N SER A 103 -9.54 3.69 7.06
CA SER A 103 -9.40 3.40 8.49
C SER A 103 -10.51 2.43 8.91
N ALA A 104 -10.20 1.14 8.89
CA ALA A 104 -11.11 0.07 9.31
C ALA A 104 -10.27 -1.06 9.93
N PRO A 105 -10.78 -1.74 10.97
CA PRO A 105 -10.02 -2.80 11.67
C PRO A 105 -9.49 -3.90 10.75
N ILE A 106 -10.21 -4.21 9.66
CA ILE A 106 -9.78 -5.19 8.65
C ILE A 106 -8.50 -4.77 7.90
N ASN A 107 -8.17 -3.47 7.91
CA ASN A 107 -6.99 -2.92 7.24
C ASN A 107 -5.81 -2.67 8.19
N ASP A 108 -5.98 -2.85 9.50
CA ASP A 108 -4.93 -2.54 10.47
C ASP A 108 -3.66 -3.35 10.22
N GLN A 109 -3.79 -4.66 9.95
CA GLN A 109 -2.66 -5.51 9.61
C GLN A 109 -1.97 -5.07 8.29
N ARG A 110 -2.76 -4.61 7.29
CA ARG A 110 -2.21 -4.11 6.04
C ARG A 110 -1.47 -2.79 6.26
N LYS A 111 -2.05 -1.89 7.04
CA LYS A 111 -1.41 -0.62 7.42
C LYS A 111 -0.11 -0.85 8.18
N GLU A 112 -0.09 -1.79 9.11
CA GLU A 112 1.13 -2.17 9.81
C GLU A 112 2.20 -2.71 8.86
N ALA A 113 1.83 -3.58 7.91
CA ALA A 113 2.74 -4.08 6.90
C ALA A 113 3.32 -2.96 6.02
N ILE A 114 2.50 -2.00 5.60
CA ILE A 114 2.96 -0.84 4.83
C ILE A 114 3.85 0.07 5.70
N ALA A 115 3.50 0.30 6.97
CA ALA A 115 4.31 1.07 7.90
C ALA A 115 5.72 0.46 8.09
N ASN A 116 5.84 -0.87 8.08
CA ASN A 116 7.16 -1.53 8.06
C ASN A 116 7.97 -1.14 6.81
N HIS A 117 7.36 -1.17 5.62
CA HIS A 117 8.02 -0.77 4.38
C HIS A 117 8.39 0.72 4.35
N ILE A 118 7.54 1.59 4.91
CA ILE A 118 7.85 3.02 5.07
C ILE A 118 9.08 3.18 5.96
N GLY A 119 9.12 2.48 7.10
CA GLY A 119 10.25 2.52 8.01
C GLY A 119 11.56 2.09 7.36
N ASP A 120 11.55 0.95 6.65
CA ASP A 120 12.72 0.43 5.95
C ASP A 120 13.20 1.39 4.85
N ALA A 121 12.26 1.95 4.06
CA ALA A 121 12.59 2.92 3.01
C ALA A 121 13.10 4.25 3.59
N SER A 122 12.52 4.75 4.68
CA SER A 122 12.97 5.96 5.36
C SER A 122 14.41 5.84 5.86
N ILE A 123 14.78 4.67 6.42
CA ILE A 123 16.14 4.41 6.86
C ILE A 123 17.11 4.37 5.66
N ALA A 124 16.72 3.74 4.55
CA ALA A 124 17.54 3.69 3.35
C ALA A 124 17.78 5.09 2.75
N VAL A 125 16.72 5.91 2.64
CA VAL A 125 16.84 7.31 2.20
C VAL A 125 17.70 8.14 3.16
N ALA A 126 17.54 7.95 4.48
CA ALA A 126 18.36 8.63 5.47
C ALA A 126 19.84 8.27 5.31
N GLN A 127 20.17 7.01 5.03
CA GLN A 127 21.54 6.59 4.76
C GLN A 127 22.12 7.25 3.50
N GLU A 128 21.32 7.45 2.45
CA GLU A 128 21.73 8.22 1.27
C GLU A 128 21.99 9.69 1.62
N TYR A 129 21.14 10.29 2.43
CA TYR A 129 21.33 11.67 2.89
C TYR A 129 22.59 11.83 3.75
N ILE A 130 22.87 10.87 4.62
CA ILE A 130 24.13 10.85 5.42
C ILE A 130 25.35 10.83 4.51
N LYS A 131 25.36 9.98 3.45
CA LYS A 131 26.46 9.89 2.50
C LYS A 131 26.75 11.21 1.75
N VAL A 132 25.73 12.03 1.53
CA VAL A 132 25.86 13.34 0.87
C VAL A 132 25.96 14.51 1.85
N GLY A 133 26.05 14.23 3.17
CA GLY A 133 26.20 15.25 4.21
C GLY A 133 24.91 16.00 4.60
N ARG A 134 23.74 15.50 4.21
CA ARG A 134 22.43 16.10 4.54
C ARG A 134 21.88 15.56 5.86
N TYR A 135 22.59 15.83 6.94
CA TYR A 135 22.31 15.24 8.25
C TYR A 135 20.97 15.66 8.86
N ASP A 136 20.54 16.92 8.69
CA ASP A 136 19.27 17.42 9.23
C ASP A 136 18.06 16.71 8.64
N GLU A 137 18.11 16.39 7.35
CA GLU A 137 17.04 15.71 6.65
C GLU A 137 17.03 14.22 6.99
N ALA A 138 18.22 13.61 7.14
CA ALA A 138 18.36 12.25 7.63
C ALA A 138 17.79 12.10 9.04
N ASP A 139 18.09 13.05 9.95
CA ASP A 139 17.58 13.05 11.32
C ASP A 139 16.05 13.07 11.36
N LYS A 140 15.41 13.94 10.57
CA LYS A 140 13.95 14.01 10.48
C LYS A 140 13.33 12.68 10.01
N LEU A 141 13.87 12.10 8.94
CA LEU A 141 13.38 10.82 8.41
C LEU A 141 13.52 9.67 9.42
N LEU A 142 14.65 9.63 10.14
CA LEU A 142 14.88 8.62 11.18
C LEU A 142 13.93 8.80 12.37
N GLN A 143 13.69 10.03 12.79
CA GLN A 143 12.72 10.33 13.85
C GLN A 143 11.30 9.93 13.47
N ASP A 144 10.89 10.17 12.22
CA ASP A 144 9.57 9.78 11.73
C ASP A 144 9.45 8.26 11.61
N ALA A 145 10.50 7.55 11.17
CA ALA A 145 10.55 6.11 11.17
C ALA A 145 10.42 5.49 12.58
N ILE A 146 11.02 6.13 13.59
CA ILE A 146 10.91 5.73 15.01
C ILE A 146 9.48 5.84 15.52
N LYS A 147 8.78 6.91 15.16
CA LYS A 147 7.39 7.17 15.60
C LYS A 147 6.40 6.24 14.91
N LEU A 148 6.66 5.91 13.64
CA LEU A 148 5.72 5.17 12.82
C LEU A 148 5.62 3.70 13.23
N ASN A 149 6.74 3.05 13.52
CA ASN A 149 6.77 1.61 13.75
C ASN A 149 7.86 1.18 14.73
N PRO A 150 7.53 0.40 15.78
CA PRO A 150 8.51 -0.11 16.74
C PRO A 150 9.55 -1.05 16.11
N ARG A 151 9.25 -1.74 15.00
CA ARG A 151 10.19 -2.62 14.31
C ARG A 151 11.34 -1.84 13.67
N SER A 152 11.03 -0.78 12.93
CA SER A 152 12.04 0.09 12.30
C SER A 152 12.72 1.01 13.32
N ALA A 153 12.07 1.28 14.46
CA ALA A 153 12.59 2.15 15.51
C ALA A 153 13.97 1.73 16.03
N LYS A 154 14.22 0.43 16.17
CA LYS A 154 15.52 -0.06 16.65
C LYS A 154 16.66 0.29 15.68
N LEU A 155 16.47 0.00 14.41
CA LEU A 155 17.48 0.28 13.38
C LEU A 155 17.62 1.78 13.13
N ALA A 156 16.52 2.53 13.13
CA ALA A 156 16.55 3.98 12.98
C ALA A 156 17.30 4.65 14.13
N LYS A 157 17.11 4.21 15.39
CA LYS A 157 17.87 4.69 16.55
C LYS A 157 19.35 4.38 16.42
N GLN A 158 19.72 3.18 16.01
CA GLN A 158 21.13 2.83 15.78
C GLN A 158 21.76 3.71 14.71
N THR A 159 21.07 3.97 13.60
CA THR A 159 21.56 4.86 12.53
C THR A 159 21.70 6.30 13.02
N LEU A 160 20.78 6.76 13.86
CA LEU A 160 20.80 8.11 14.44
C LEU A 160 21.94 8.27 15.44
N GLU A 161 22.20 7.24 16.25
CA GLU A 161 23.34 7.19 17.18
C GLU A 161 24.67 7.20 16.42
N TYR A 162 24.78 6.36 15.39
CA TYR A 162 25.92 6.33 14.49
C TYR A 162 26.20 7.69 13.84
N MET A 163 25.17 8.41 13.42
CA MET A 163 25.29 9.75 12.83
C MET A 163 25.78 10.81 13.82
N LYS A 164 25.47 10.64 15.13
CA LYS A 164 25.89 11.57 16.21
C LYS A 164 27.31 11.32 16.70
N ASP A 165 27.86 10.15 16.44
CA ASP A 165 29.24 9.84 16.85
C ASP A 165 30.23 10.27 15.75
N PRO A 166 30.95 11.40 15.95
CA PRO A 166 31.90 11.92 14.96
C PRO A 166 33.08 10.98 14.67
N LEU A 167 33.38 10.06 15.58
CA LEU A 167 34.47 9.10 15.40
C LEU A 167 34.11 7.96 14.46
N SER A 168 32.84 7.60 14.37
CA SER A 168 32.36 6.57 13.44
C SER A 168 32.37 7.03 11.98
N LEU A 169 32.30 8.33 11.72
CA LEU A 169 32.41 8.91 10.38
C LEU A 169 33.80 8.85 9.78
N ILE A 170 34.85 8.79 10.64
CA ILE A 170 36.25 8.78 10.20
C ILE A 170 36.63 7.40 9.64
N HIS A 171 36.08 6.32 10.15
CA HIS A 171 36.42 4.97 9.70
C HIS A 171 35.89 4.60 8.29
N ILE A 172 34.96 5.38 7.73
CA ILE A 172 34.44 5.13 6.37
C ILE A 172 35.35 5.73 5.29
N SER A 173 36.21 6.67 5.66
CA SER A 173 37.07 7.41 4.72
C SER A 173 38.42 6.76 4.44
N GLU A 174 38.79 5.69 5.13
CA GLU A 174 40.04 5.00 4.82
C GLU A 174 39.81 3.97 3.69
N PRO A 175 40.34 4.25 2.46
CA PRO A 175 40.40 3.21 1.44
C PRO A 175 41.38 2.14 1.93
N THR A 176 40.87 0.95 2.14
CA THR A 176 41.74 -0.25 2.32
C THR A 176 42.69 -0.35 1.15
N ARG A 177 43.96 -0.06 1.41
CA ARG A 177 45.07 -0.35 0.51
C ARG A 177 45.32 -1.83 0.46
#